data_d75d500deb151be3aac8d853655edff7
#
_entry.id   d75d500deb151be3aac8d853655edff7
#
_cell.length_a   1.000
_cell.length_b   1.000
_cell.length_c   1.000
_cell.angle_alpha   90.00
_cell.angle_beta   90.00
_cell.angle_gamma   90.00
#
_symmetry.space_group_name_H-M   'P 1'
#
loop_
_entity.id
_entity.type
_entity.pdbx_description
1 polymer ?
#
loop_
_entity_poly.entity_id
_entity_poly.type
_entity_poly.pdbx_seq_one_letter_code
_entity_poly.pdbx_strand_id
1 'polypeptide(L)'
;NTTTISGCDSVVTLHLTINQSATTEENIVTCDSYEWNGVVYTESGDYVFNTTTISGCDSVVTLHLTILPDALVENEELVLCPSELPYEWYGQSLTKAGSYTATEQYTGMECDSVIHELTLNVYVQTLPDSVTLPIVRAGEAINVEAPTAEINAHIAADSWYAPNAVVAWYIQSNDTWSELTEEPVKAGISNIVLKYAVNSDCGSIESEVMNISVTTTAIENTQGNATQIYKIIHNGQLLILRDGKTYNVMGVEVGK
;
A
#
# COMPACT_ATOMS: atom_id res chain seq x y z
N ASN A 1 -33.64 -4.00 -91.65
CA ASN A 1 -33.17 -4.69 -92.83
C ASN A 1 -32.51 -3.66 -93.79
N THR A 2 -31.28 -3.90 -94.12
CA THR A 2 -30.59 -3.11 -95.13
C THR A 2 -30.46 -4.02 -96.41
N THR A 3 -30.64 -3.42 -97.55
CA THR A 3 -30.45 -4.12 -98.80
C THR A 3 -29.04 -3.83 -99.32
N THR A 4 -28.39 -4.82 -99.92
CA THR A 4 -27.13 -4.66 -100.67
C THR A 4 -27.34 -3.90 -101.99
N ILE A 5 -26.29 -3.30 -102.57
CA ILE A 5 -26.36 -2.57 -103.88
C ILE A 5 -26.88 -3.51 -105.00
N SER A 6 -26.80 -4.79 -104.83
CA SER A 6 -27.29 -5.83 -105.80
C SER A 6 -28.73 -6.27 -105.49
N GLY A 7 -29.48 -5.64 -104.57
CA GLY A 7 -30.87 -5.90 -104.30
C GLY A 7 -31.15 -7.18 -103.40
N CYS A 8 -30.10 -7.82 -102.88
CA CYS A 8 -30.28 -8.94 -101.99
C CYS A 8 -30.47 -8.52 -100.55
N ASP A 9 -31.33 -9.19 -99.77
CA ASP A 9 -31.54 -8.90 -98.31
C ASP A 9 -30.27 -9.17 -97.58
N SER A 10 -29.91 -8.18 -96.73
CA SER A 10 -28.78 -8.24 -95.83
C SER A 10 -29.30 -8.26 -94.41
N VAL A 11 -28.90 -9.26 -93.67
CA VAL A 11 -29.18 -9.34 -92.20
C VAL A 11 -27.95 -8.84 -91.45
N VAL A 12 -28.15 -7.79 -90.72
CA VAL A 12 -27.14 -7.28 -89.76
C VAL A 12 -27.59 -7.73 -88.35
N THR A 13 -26.77 -8.49 -87.68
CA THR A 13 -27.00 -8.88 -86.31
C THR A 13 -26.17 -7.96 -85.40
N LEU A 14 -26.83 -7.24 -84.53
CA LEU A 14 -26.17 -6.47 -83.46
C LEU A 14 -26.02 -7.34 -82.21
N HIS A 15 -24.79 -7.58 -81.79
CA HIS A 15 -24.50 -8.17 -80.50
C HIS A 15 -24.27 -7.02 -79.52
N LEU A 16 -25.29 -6.68 -78.74
CA LEU A 16 -25.23 -5.60 -77.72
C LEU A 16 -24.95 -6.21 -76.41
N THR A 17 -23.85 -5.83 -75.73
CA THR A 17 -23.58 -6.12 -74.34
C THR A 17 -23.77 -4.80 -73.52
N ILE A 18 -24.71 -4.85 -72.58
CA ILE A 18 -24.96 -3.74 -71.65
C ILE A 18 -24.26 -4.07 -70.35
N ASN A 19 -23.23 -3.33 -69.99
CA ASN A 19 -22.55 -3.40 -68.72
C ASN A 19 -23.33 -2.56 -67.69
N GLN A 20 -23.35 -3.00 -66.44
CA GLN A 20 -24.05 -2.29 -65.35
C GLN A 20 -23.07 -1.60 -64.43
N SER A 21 -23.49 -0.49 -63.83
CA SER A 21 -22.81 0.16 -62.69
C SER A 21 -22.85 -0.78 -61.48
N ALA A 22 -21.86 -0.66 -60.60
CA ALA A 22 -21.76 -1.42 -59.35
C ALA A 22 -21.83 -0.46 -58.15
N THR A 23 -22.49 -0.94 -57.11
CA THR A 23 -22.49 -0.28 -55.78
C THR A 23 -22.03 -1.30 -54.76
N THR A 24 -21.06 -0.95 -53.92
CA THR A 24 -20.56 -1.79 -52.83
C THR A 24 -20.50 -1.00 -51.55
N GLU A 25 -20.69 -1.68 -50.44
CA GLU A 25 -20.63 -1.12 -49.08
C GLU A 25 -19.57 -1.86 -48.27
N GLU A 26 -18.78 -1.13 -47.53
CA GLU A 26 -17.76 -1.64 -46.60
C GLU A 26 -18.08 -1.12 -45.20
N ASN A 27 -18.07 -2.00 -44.17
CA ASN A 27 -18.28 -1.64 -42.81
C ASN A 27 -16.99 -1.88 -42.04
N ILE A 28 -16.38 -0.81 -41.50
CA ILE A 28 -15.12 -0.85 -40.76
C ILE A 28 -15.33 -0.26 -39.40
N VAL A 29 -14.82 -0.96 -38.36
CA VAL A 29 -14.73 -0.45 -36.99
C VAL A 29 -13.26 -0.47 -36.62
N THR A 30 -12.74 0.64 -36.11
CA THR A 30 -11.33 0.79 -35.74
C THR A 30 -11.19 1.72 -34.53
N CYS A 31 -9.99 1.82 -33.99
CA CYS A 31 -9.70 2.64 -32.79
C CYS A 31 -9.44 4.10 -33.13
N ASP A 32 -8.38 4.39 -33.88
CA ASP A 32 -7.86 5.76 -34.01
C ASP A 32 -8.14 6.38 -35.38
N SER A 33 -7.77 5.64 -36.41
CA SER A 33 -7.86 6.12 -37.80
C SER A 33 -7.91 4.96 -38.77
N TYR A 34 -8.41 5.24 -39.96
CA TYR A 34 -8.45 4.26 -41.06
C TYR A 34 -7.99 4.88 -42.36
N GLU A 35 -7.01 4.28 -43.01
CA GLU A 35 -6.58 4.69 -44.36
C GLU A 35 -7.41 3.97 -45.41
N TRP A 36 -8.13 4.74 -46.23
CA TRP A 36 -8.95 4.22 -47.29
C TRP A 36 -8.76 5.00 -48.59
N ASN A 37 -8.43 4.32 -49.66
CA ASN A 37 -8.14 4.95 -50.96
C ASN A 37 -7.10 6.10 -50.90
N GLY A 38 -6.07 5.97 -50.04
CA GLY A 38 -5.00 6.97 -49.90
C GLY A 38 -5.37 8.21 -49.09
N VAL A 39 -6.53 8.19 -48.40
CA VAL A 39 -6.97 9.21 -47.47
C VAL A 39 -7.10 8.61 -46.08
N VAL A 40 -6.58 9.32 -45.07
CA VAL A 40 -6.70 8.92 -43.65
C VAL A 40 -7.92 9.60 -43.06
N TYR A 41 -8.82 8.81 -42.51
CA TYR A 41 -10.04 9.25 -41.82
C TYR A 41 -9.87 9.05 -40.30
N THR A 42 -10.21 10.08 -39.53
CA THR A 42 -10.10 10.11 -38.08
C THR A 42 -11.44 10.30 -37.38
N GLU A 43 -12.52 10.36 -38.14
CA GLU A 43 -13.88 10.54 -37.61
C GLU A 43 -14.80 9.45 -38.17
N SER A 44 -15.79 9.05 -37.38
CA SER A 44 -16.83 8.13 -37.82
C SER A 44 -17.71 8.82 -38.87
N GLY A 45 -18.12 8.07 -39.89
CA GLY A 45 -18.98 8.60 -40.94
C GLY A 45 -19.11 7.69 -42.14
N ASP A 46 -19.93 8.13 -43.10
CA ASP A 46 -20.08 7.50 -44.39
C ASP A 46 -19.26 8.23 -45.44
N TYR A 47 -18.32 7.52 -46.08
CA TYR A 47 -17.42 8.08 -47.08
C TYR A 47 -17.64 7.40 -48.41
N VAL A 48 -17.74 8.19 -49.49
CA VAL A 48 -18.05 7.70 -50.83
C VAL A 48 -16.82 7.84 -51.74
N PHE A 49 -16.48 6.76 -52.40
CA PHE A 49 -15.45 6.72 -53.43
C PHE A 49 -16.02 6.33 -54.76
N ASN A 50 -15.88 7.24 -55.72
CA ASN A 50 -16.31 7.00 -57.11
C ASN A 50 -15.15 6.40 -57.92
N THR A 51 -15.42 5.30 -58.55
CA THR A 51 -14.46 4.58 -59.39
C THR A 51 -15.17 3.99 -60.64
N THR A 52 -14.51 3.20 -61.40
CA THR A 52 -15.09 2.52 -62.59
C THR A 52 -14.88 1.03 -62.50
N THR A 53 -15.86 0.28 -62.98
CA THR A 53 -15.75 -1.17 -63.14
C THR A 53 -14.73 -1.51 -64.23
N ILE A 54 -14.27 -2.77 -64.29
CA ILE A 54 -13.39 -3.29 -65.35
C ILE A 54 -13.98 -3.05 -66.75
N SER A 55 -15.30 -3.01 -66.85
CA SER A 55 -16.06 -2.76 -68.09
C SER A 55 -16.24 -1.28 -68.39
N GLY A 56 -15.67 -0.34 -67.61
CA GLY A 56 -15.72 1.10 -67.80
C GLY A 56 -17.03 1.77 -67.34
N CYS A 57 -17.91 1.08 -66.63
CA CYS A 57 -19.12 1.65 -66.07
C CYS A 57 -18.82 2.30 -64.73
N ASP A 58 -19.57 3.30 -64.28
CA ASP A 58 -19.46 3.93 -62.96
C ASP A 58 -19.62 2.90 -61.85
N SER A 59 -18.79 3.01 -60.84
CA SER A 59 -18.85 2.20 -59.61
C SER A 59 -18.74 3.11 -58.41
N VAL A 60 -19.60 2.90 -57.41
CA VAL A 60 -19.63 3.63 -56.16
C VAL A 60 -19.32 2.69 -55.02
N VAL A 61 -18.32 3.01 -54.22
CA VAL A 61 -18.02 2.30 -52.97
C VAL A 61 -18.33 3.21 -51.82
N THR A 62 -19.16 2.75 -50.87
CA THR A 62 -19.45 3.49 -49.64
C THR A 62 -18.77 2.77 -48.48
N LEU A 63 -17.95 3.52 -47.75
CA LEU A 63 -17.35 3.10 -46.48
C LEU A 63 -18.20 3.63 -45.32
N HIS A 64 -18.72 2.72 -44.51
CA HIS A 64 -19.33 3.03 -43.21
C HIS A 64 -18.25 2.84 -42.15
N LEU A 65 -17.63 3.95 -41.73
CA LEU A 65 -16.53 3.93 -40.78
C LEU A 65 -17.03 4.26 -39.38
N THR A 66 -16.71 3.41 -38.42
CA THR A 66 -16.89 3.68 -37.00
C THR A 66 -15.54 3.76 -36.32
N ILE A 67 -15.18 4.92 -35.80
CA ILE A 67 -14.04 5.12 -34.93
C ILE A 67 -14.55 4.99 -33.48
N LEU A 68 -13.96 4.07 -32.73
CA LEU A 68 -14.31 3.87 -31.33
C LEU A 68 -13.78 5.03 -30.48
N PRO A 69 -14.47 5.42 -29.41
CA PRO A 69 -13.99 6.46 -28.51
C PRO A 69 -12.72 6.01 -27.78
N ASP A 70 -11.93 7.00 -27.34
CA ASP A 70 -10.78 6.76 -26.48
C ASP A 70 -11.19 6.01 -25.20
N ALA A 71 -10.25 5.24 -24.64
CA ALA A 71 -10.48 4.49 -23.42
C ALA A 71 -10.89 5.43 -22.25
N LEU A 72 -11.88 5.00 -21.50
CA LEU A 72 -12.25 5.66 -20.24
C LEU A 72 -11.19 5.36 -19.19
N VAL A 73 -10.64 6.38 -18.52
CA VAL A 73 -9.71 6.21 -17.41
C VAL A 73 -10.47 6.24 -16.10
N GLU A 74 -10.36 5.16 -15.34
CA GLU A 74 -10.93 5.02 -14.00
C GLU A 74 -9.80 4.98 -12.97
N ASN A 75 -9.84 5.90 -11.99
CA ASN A 75 -8.84 6.02 -10.94
C ASN A 75 -9.41 5.50 -9.62
N GLU A 76 -8.65 4.64 -8.95
CA GLU A 76 -8.96 4.07 -7.66
C GLU A 76 -7.80 4.29 -6.69
N GLU A 77 -8.11 4.64 -5.43
CA GLU A 77 -7.14 4.64 -4.33
C GLU A 77 -7.55 3.59 -3.31
N LEU A 78 -6.59 2.75 -2.93
CA LEU A 78 -6.79 1.70 -1.94
C LEU A 78 -5.68 1.75 -0.91
N VAL A 79 -6.05 1.59 0.37
CA VAL A 79 -5.10 1.51 1.48
C VAL A 79 -5.34 0.20 2.21
N LEU A 80 -4.31 -0.63 2.33
CA LEU A 80 -4.39 -1.96 2.93
C LEU A 80 -3.47 -2.08 4.13
N CYS A 81 -3.81 -3.02 5.02
CA CYS A 81 -2.88 -3.50 6.02
C CYS A 81 -1.86 -4.46 5.40
N PRO A 82 -0.64 -4.58 5.95
CA PRO A 82 0.36 -5.54 5.44
C PRO A 82 -0.13 -6.99 5.37
N SER A 83 -1.04 -7.38 6.29
CA SER A 83 -1.63 -8.72 6.35
C SER A 83 -2.65 -9.01 5.24
N GLU A 84 -3.11 -7.99 4.52
CA GLU A 84 -4.06 -8.12 3.42
C GLU A 84 -3.36 -8.33 2.07
N LEU A 85 -2.03 -8.32 2.07
CA LEU A 85 -1.22 -8.65 0.91
C LEU A 85 -0.90 -10.16 0.86
N PRO A 86 -0.81 -10.77 -0.35
CA PRO A 86 -1.00 -10.13 -1.66
C PRO A 86 -2.47 -9.82 -1.96
N TYR A 87 -2.72 -8.71 -2.62
CA TYR A 87 -4.05 -8.29 -3.07
C TYR A 87 -4.23 -8.62 -4.56
N GLU A 88 -5.30 -9.33 -4.89
CA GLU A 88 -5.61 -9.70 -6.27
C GLU A 88 -6.45 -8.62 -6.95
N TRP A 89 -5.90 -8.04 -8.03
CA TRP A 89 -6.53 -6.96 -8.77
C TRP A 89 -6.36 -7.18 -10.28
N TYR A 90 -7.45 -7.31 -11.03
CA TYR A 90 -7.46 -7.60 -12.46
C TYR A 90 -6.47 -8.71 -12.88
N GLY A 91 -6.38 -9.80 -12.10
CA GLY A 91 -5.48 -10.93 -12.36
C GLY A 91 -4.00 -10.66 -12.04
N GLN A 92 -3.68 -9.51 -11.44
CA GLN A 92 -2.37 -9.18 -10.92
C GLN A 92 -2.33 -9.40 -9.42
N SER A 93 -1.26 -10.04 -8.92
CA SER A 93 -1.05 -10.25 -7.48
C SER A 93 -0.15 -9.14 -6.93
N LEU A 94 -0.74 -8.18 -6.23
CA LEU A 94 -0.09 -6.97 -5.74
C LEU A 94 0.51 -7.24 -4.35
N THR A 95 1.82 -7.12 -4.23
CA THR A 95 2.56 -7.47 -3.00
C THR A 95 3.13 -6.29 -2.24
N LYS A 96 2.98 -5.06 -2.75
CA LYS A 96 3.52 -3.83 -2.16
C LYS A 96 2.74 -2.60 -2.62
N ALA A 97 2.94 -1.48 -1.93
CA ALA A 97 2.44 -0.17 -2.37
C ALA A 97 3.02 0.23 -3.74
N GLY A 98 2.23 0.95 -4.53
CA GLY A 98 2.61 1.40 -5.87
C GLY A 98 1.41 1.81 -6.71
N SER A 99 1.71 2.24 -7.93
CA SER A 99 0.69 2.49 -8.95
C SER A 99 0.63 1.31 -9.91
N TYR A 100 -0.57 0.86 -10.22
CA TYR A 100 -0.85 -0.29 -11.06
C TYR A 100 -1.88 0.07 -12.12
N THR A 101 -1.77 -0.54 -13.28
CA THR A 101 -2.70 -0.35 -14.40
C THR A 101 -3.22 -1.68 -14.90
N ALA A 102 -4.49 -1.71 -15.28
CA ALA A 102 -5.12 -2.80 -16.00
C ALA A 102 -5.99 -2.22 -17.12
N THR A 103 -6.11 -2.93 -18.23
CA THR A 103 -6.89 -2.49 -19.37
C THR A 103 -7.94 -3.51 -19.74
N GLU A 104 -9.11 -3.02 -20.08
CA GLU A 104 -10.16 -3.80 -20.74
C GLU A 104 -10.24 -3.37 -22.19
N GLN A 105 -10.37 -4.33 -23.12
CA GLN A 105 -10.44 -4.06 -24.54
C GLN A 105 -11.85 -4.23 -25.09
N TYR A 106 -12.16 -3.55 -26.18
CA TYR A 106 -13.36 -3.81 -26.94
C TYR A 106 -13.34 -5.24 -27.48
N THR A 107 -14.46 -5.95 -27.37
CA THR A 107 -14.56 -7.37 -27.73
C THR A 107 -14.13 -7.61 -29.19
N GLY A 108 -13.07 -8.41 -29.34
CA GLY A 108 -12.53 -8.78 -30.64
C GLY A 108 -11.64 -7.73 -31.30
N MET A 109 -11.21 -6.73 -30.57
CA MET A 109 -10.32 -5.65 -31.03
C MET A 109 -9.13 -5.47 -30.08
N GLU A 110 -8.07 -4.86 -30.58
CA GLU A 110 -6.88 -4.51 -29.77
C GLU A 110 -6.95 -3.11 -29.14
N CYS A 111 -8.13 -2.45 -29.22
CA CYS A 111 -8.33 -1.14 -28.63
C CYS A 111 -8.79 -1.26 -27.17
N ASP A 112 -8.23 -0.42 -26.32
CA ASP A 112 -8.64 -0.31 -24.94
C ASP A 112 -10.00 0.42 -24.84
N SER A 113 -10.91 -0.13 -24.06
CA SER A 113 -12.22 0.45 -23.75
C SER A 113 -12.22 1.16 -22.39
N VAL A 114 -11.49 0.57 -21.42
CA VAL A 114 -11.31 1.13 -20.08
C VAL A 114 -9.86 0.90 -19.65
N ILE A 115 -9.29 1.92 -19.04
CA ILE A 115 -7.99 1.86 -18.37
C ILE A 115 -8.25 2.07 -16.87
N HIS A 116 -7.99 1.06 -16.07
CA HIS A 116 -8.07 1.13 -14.63
C HIS A 116 -6.71 1.52 -14.06
N GLU A 117 -6.66 2.56 -13.24
CA GLU A 117 -5.45 3.02 -12.57
C GLU A 117 -5.67 2.91 -11.05
N LEU A 118 -4.88 2.06 -10.38
CA LEU A 118 -4.92 1.89 -8.93
C LEU A 118 -3.68 2.52 -8.30
N THR A 119 -3.89 3.38 -7.32
CA THR A 119 -2.87 3.78 -6.35
C THR A 119 -3.04 2.96 -5.08
N LEU A 120 -2.21 1.94 -4.92
CA LEU A 120 -2.19 1.10 -3.72
C LEU A 120 -1.23 1.67 -2.69
N ASN A 121 -1.74 1.98 -1.51
CA ASN A 121 -0.99 2.35 -0.33
C ASN A 121 -1.07 1.22 0.69
N VAL A 122 -0.02 1.06 1.50
CA VAL A 122 0.04 0.03 2.56
C VAL A 122 0.42 0.71 3.86
N TYR A 123 -0.36 0.47 4.91
CA TYR A 123 -0.05 0.98 6.22
C TYR A 123 1.28 0.47 6.76
N VAL A 124 1.99 1.32 7.48
CA VAL A 124 3.23 0.96 8.17
C VAL A 124 2.89 0.44 9.57
N GLN A 125 3.54 -0.65 9.95
CA GLN A 125 3.56 -1.18 11.31
C GLN A 125 5.00 -1.51 11.68
N THR A 126 5.69 -0.57 12.32
CA THR A 126 7.07 -0.74 12.77
C THR A 126 7.20 -0.33 14.23
N LEU A 127 8.22 -0.82 14.89
CA LEU A 127 8.60 -0.38 16.23
C LEU A 127 9.87 0.47 16.13
N PRO A 128 10.10 1.41 17.06
CA PRO A 128 11.36 2.13 17.12
C PRO A 128 12.52 1.16 17.39
N ASP A 129 13.68 1.42 16.82
CA ASP A 129 14.90 0.59 16.98
C ASP A 129 15.33 0.46 18.44
N SER A 130 15.01 1.45 19.27
CA SER A 130 15.26 1.46 20.70
C SER A 130 14.29 2.36 21.44
N VAL A 131 14.01 2.02 22.68
CA VAL A 131 13.26 2.85 23.62
C VAL A 131 14.03 2.95 24.94
N THR A 132 13.89 4.08 25.63
CA THR A 132 14.45 4.24 26.96
C THR A 132 13.83 3.23 27.93
N LEU A 133 14.64 2.43 28.59
CA LEU A 133 14.11 1.44 29.55
C LEU A 133 13.57 2.15 30.79
N PRO A 134 12.41 1.72 31.32
CA PRO A 134 11.87 2.29 32.54
C PRO A 134 12.77 1.98 33.76
N ILE A 135 12.90 2.94 34.64
CA ILE A 135 13.57 2.72 35.93
C ILE A 135 12.56 2.09 36.88
N VAL A 136 12.90 0.90 37.38
CA VAL A 136 12.02 0.14 38.27
C VAL A 136 12.58 0.12 39.67
N ARG A 137 11.73 0.48 40.65
CA ARG A 137 12.07 0.47 42.09
C ARG A 137 11.12 -0.43 42.87
N ALA A 138 11.67 -1.14 43.85
CA ALA A 138 10.88 -1.96 44.73
C ALA A 138 9.93 -1.05 45.57
N GLY A 139 8.64 -1.42 45.61
CA GLY A 139 7.62 -0.65 46.31
C GLY A 139 6.98 0.48 45.51
N GLU A 140 7.44 0.73 44.29
CA GLU A 140 6.86 1.71 43.37
C GLU A 140 6.21 0.99 42.16
N ALA A 141 5.23 1.62 41.54
CA ALA A 141 4.69 1.20 40.27
C ALA A 141 5.71 1.41 39.15
N ILE A 142 5.63 0.61 38.10
CA ILE A 142 6.53 0.74 36.94
C ILE A 142 6.04 1.93 36.12
N ASN A 143 6.88 2.95 36.02
CA ASN A 143 6.56 4.12 35.20
C ASN A 143 7.07 3.90 33.77
N VAL A 144 6.14 3.83 32.83
CA VAL A 144 6.39 3.67 31.38
C VAL A 144 6.03 4.92 30.57
N GLU A 145 5.81 6.07 31.19
CA GLU A 145 5.41 7.29 30.47
C GLU A 145 6.47 7.74 29.44
N ALA A 146 7.73 7.79 29.84
CA ALA A 146 8.80 8.22 28.93
C ALA A 146 8.97 7.28 27.72
N PRO A 147 9.13 5.94 27.90
CA PRO A 147 9.20 5.04 26.75
C PRO A 147 7.92 5.03 25.92
N THR A 148 6.74 5.16 26.52
CA THR A 148 5.49 5.29 25.78
C THR A 148 5.45 6.55 24.91
N ALA A 149 5.97 7.68 25.42
CA ALA A 149 6.07 8.93 24.66
C ALA A 149 7.03 8.78 23.46
N GLU A 150 8.15 8.05 23.62
CA GLU A 150 9.07 7.76 22.52
C GLU A 150 8.41 6.91 21.44
N ILE A 151 7.66 5.86 21.83
CA ILE A 151 6.94 5.00 20.89
C ILE A 151 5.85 5.80 20.17
N ASN A 152 5.09 6.62 20.87
CA ASN A 152 4.07 7.48 20.27
C ASN A 152 4.68 8.52 19.31
N ALA A 153 5.87 9.02 19.59
CA ALA A 153 6.59 9.92 18.69
C ALA A 153 7.01 9.20 17.40
N HIS A 154 7.43 7.93 17.49
CA HIS A 154 7.74 7.09 16.34
C HIS A 154 6.48 6.85 15.48
N ILE A 155 5.36 6.49 16.10
CA ILE A 155 4.07 6.32 15.41
C ILE A 155 3.66 7.62 14.69
N ALA A 156 3.76 8.75 15.37
CA ALA A 156 3.35 10.06 14.84
C ALA A 156 4.29 10.59 13.73
N ALA A 157 5.51 10.08 13.64
CA ALA A 157 6.47 10.49 12.62
C ALA A 157 6.15 9.94 11.23
N ASP A 158 5.37 8.86 11.14
CA ASP A 158 4.96 8.25 9.88
C ASP A 158 3.47 8.49 9.62
N SER A 159 3.16 9.28 8.60
CA SER A 159 1.78 9.59 8.20
C SER A 159 1.01 8.37 7.67
N TRP A 160 1.73 7.30 7.31
CA TRP A 160 1.17 6.03 6.87
C TRP A 160 1.17 4.95 7.96
N TYR A 161 1.44 5.31 9.20
CA TYR A 161 1.31 4.35 10.29
C TYR A 161 -0.14 3.86 10.41
N ALA A 162 -0.31 2.57 10.75
CA ALA A 162 -1.63 1.96 10.87
C ALA A 162 -2.52 2.75 11.84
N PRO A 163 -3.79 3.02 11.47
CA PRO A 163 -4.67 3.88 12.26
C PRO A 163 -5.02 3.25 13.62
N ASN A 164 -5.44 4.11 14.56
CA ASN A 164 -5.82 3.75 15.92
C ASN A 164 -4.71 3.03 16.70
N ALA A 165 -3.44 3.33 16.41
CA ALA A 165 -2.30 2.73 17.09
C ALA A 165 -2.26 3.14 18.57
N VAL A 166 -2.24 2.14 19.46
CA VAL A 166 -2.20 2.29 20.92
C VAL A 166 -1.10 1.41 21.50
N VAL A 167 -0.29 1.98 22.38
CA VAL A 167 0.77 1.26 23.08
C VAL A 167 0.20 0.57 24.32
N ALA A 168 0.47 -0.73 24.45
CA ALA A 168 0.16 -1.50 25.64
C ALA A 168 1.43 -2.16 26.18
N TRP A 169 1.60 -2.15 27.50
CA TRP A 169 2.74 -2.75 28.20
C TRP A 169 2.35 -4.03 28.89
N TYR A 170 3.25 -5.00 28.89
CA TYR A 170 3.04 -6.30 29.49
C TYR A 170 4.20 -6.69 30.39
N ILE A 171 3.87 -7.37 31.51
CA ILE A 171 4.82 -7.92 32.45
C ILE A 171 4.71 -9.43 32.47
N GLN A 172 5.86 -10.11 32.52
CA GLN A 172 5.91 -11.56 32.64
C GLN A 172 5.92 -11.99 34.12
N SER A 173 5.04 -12.90 34.48
CA SER A 173 5.00 -13.54 35.79
C SER A 173 4.73 -15.06 35.62
N ASN A 174 5.60 -15.90 36.17
CA ASN A 174 5.49 -17.35 36.05
C ASN A 174 5.26 -17.87 34.62
N ASP A 175 6.08 -17.36 33.68
CA ASP A 175 6.03 -17.64 32.24
C ASP A 175 4.73 -17.21 31.52
N THR A 176 3.90 -16.44 32.19
CA THR A 176 2.68 -15.85 31.62
C THR A 176 2.79 -14.34 31.47
N TRP A 177 2.24 -13.81 30.38
CA TRP A 177 2.17 -12.40 30.15
C TRP A 177 0.82 -11.83 30.62
N SER A 178 0.86 -10.72 31.34
CA SER A 178 -0.31 -9.92 31.73
C SER A 178 -0.07 -8.47 31.42
N GLU A 179 -1.13 -7.73 31.16
CA GLU A 179 -1.04 -6.28 30.98
C GLU A 179 -0.46 -5.63 32.23
N LEU A 180 0.41 -4.65 32.02
CA LEU A 180 1.04 -3.91 33.12
C LEU A 180 0.00 -3.04 33.84
N THR A 181 -0.08 -3.24 35.14
CA THR A 181 -0.96 -2.46 36.03
C THR A 181 -0.15 -1.47 36.87
N GLU A 182 -0.83 -0.54 37.53
CA GLU A 182 -0.21 0.44 38.44
C GLU A 182 0.19 -0.19 39.80
N GLU A 183 0.16 -1.51 39.92
CA GLU A 183 0.54 -2.16 41.18
C GLU A 183 2.05 -2.05 41.46
N PRO A 184 2.43 -1.72 42.71
CA PRO A 184 3.83 -1.62 43.10
C PRO A 184 4.59 -2.96 42.94
N VAL A 185 5.83 -2.87 42.48
CA VAL A 185 6.74 -4.03 42.41
C VAL A 185 7.02 -4.54 43.84
N LYS A 186 6.77 -5.83 44.07
CA LYS A 186 6.96 -6.47 45.40
C LYS A 186 8.43 -6.37 45.82
N ALA A 187 8.64 -6.19 47.13
CA ALA A 187 9.98 -6.27 47.71
C ALA A 187 10.59 -7.70 47.51
N GLY A 188 11.91 -7.70 47.26
CA GLY A 188 12.64 -8.96 47.05
C GLY A 188 12.74 -9.43 45.60
N ILE A 189 12.05 -8.77 44.67
CA ILE A 189 12.23 -9.01 43.24
C ILE A 189 13.49 -8.24 42.79
N SER A 190 14.39 -8.93 42.10
CA SER A 190 15.65 -8.34 41.59
C SER A 190 15.58 -7.96 40.09
N ASN A 191 14.74 -8.66 39.35
CA ASN A 191 14.54 -8.43 37.92
C ASN A 191 13.07 -8.58 37.57
N ILE A 192 12.63 -7.82 36.60
CA ILE A 192 11.34 -7.95 35.94
C ILE A 192 11.56 -8.11 34.44
N VAL A 193 10.59 -8.67 33.78
CA VAL A 193 10.60 -8.89 32.33
C VAL A 193 9.40 -8.17 31.75
N LEU A 194 9.67 -7.24 30.85
CA LEU A 194 8.65 -6.44 30.18
C LEU A 194 8.69 -6.65 28.67
N LYS A 195 7.58 -6.41 28.04
CA LYS A 195 7.47 -6.11 26.61
C LYS A 195 6.36 -5.07 26.41
N TYR A 196 6.35 -4.45 25.26
CA TYR A 196 5.19 -3.65 24.83
C TYR A 196 4.67 -4.16 23.50
N ALA A 197 3.44 -3.81 23.20
CA ALA A 197 2.82 -4.01 21.89
C ALA A 197 2.22 -2.70 21.40
N VAL A 198 2.25 -2.50 20.09
CA VAL A 198 1.46 -1.48 19.42
C VAL A 198 0.29 -2.16 18.74
N ASN A 199 -0.90 -1.90 19.25
CA ASN A 199 -2.16 -2.41 18.72
C ASN A 199 -2.76 -1.36 17.81
N SER A 200 -3.20 -1.74 16.62
CA SER A 200 -3.78 -0.87 15.61
C SER A 200 -4.91 -1.58 14.86
N ASP A 201 -5.56 -0.90 13.95
CA ASP A 201 -6.56 -1.51 13.05
C ASP A 201 -5.95 -2.62 12.17
N CYS A 202 -4.65 -2.56 11.92
CA CYS A 202 -3.92 -3.59 11.17
C CYS A 202 -3.40 -4.76 12.03
N GLY A 203 -3.80 -4.83 13.29
CA GLY A 203 -3.35 -5.87 14.22
C GLY A 203 -2.32 -5.36 15.22
N SER A 204 -1.58 -6.29 15.82
CA SER A 204 -0.62 -6.00 16.89
C SER A 204 0.79 -6.41 16.49
N ILE A 205 1.77 -5.56 16.79
CA ILE A 205 3.19 -5.89 16.72
C ILE A 205 3.80 -5.76 18.11
N GLU A 206 4.67 -6.72 18.47
CA GLU A 206 5.26 -6.79 19.80
C GLU A 206 6.76 -6.48 19.76
N SER A 207 7.25 -5.85 20.83
CA SER A 207 8.68 -5.61 21.02
C SER A 207 9.43 -6.88 21.39
N GLU A 208 10.75 -6.82 21.27
CA GLU A 208 11.65 -7.74 21.96
C GLU A 208 11.40 -7.70 23.48
N VAL A 209 11.77 -8.77 24.14
CA VAL A 209 11.64 -8.91 25.61
C VAL A 209 12.76 -8.12 26.30
N MET A 210 12.38 -7.27 27.26
CA MET A 210 13.29 -6.42 28.01
C MET A 210 13.46 -6.93 29.43
N ASN A 211 14.70 -7.26 29.84
CA ASN A 211 15.03 -7.62 31.19
C ASN A 211 15.50 -6.39 31.96
N ILE A 212 14.79 -6.01 33.00
CA ILE A 212 15.01 -4.79 33.78
C ILE A 212 15.35 -5.12 35.21
N SER A 213 16.50 -4.61 35.67
CA SER A 213 16.89 -4.77 37.07
C SER A 213 16.08 -3.85 37.98
N VAL A 214 15.58 -4.40 39.07
CA VAL A 214 14.86 -3.66 40.09
C VAL A 214 15.85 -3.04 41.07
N THR A 215 15.85 -1.73 41.14
CA THR A 215 16.66 -1.00 42.11
C THR A 215 15.96 -1.01 43.47
N THR A 216 16.65 -1.41 44.51
CA THR A 216 16.15 -1.25 45.88
C THR A 216 16.51 0.13 46.37
N THR A 217 15.53 0.95 46.66
CA THR A 217 15.73 2.14 47.50
C THR A 217 16.12 1.71 48.91
N ALA A 218 16.97 2.49 49.51
CA ALA A 218 17.56 2.21 50.83
C ALA A 218 16.55 1.62 51.83
N ILE A 219 16.98 0.66 52.61
CA ILE A 219 16.20 0.09 53.68
C ILE A 219 15.91 1.19 54.71
N GLU A 220 14.67 1.68 54.75
CA GLU A 220 14.22 2.44 55.93
C GLU A 220 14.20 1.52 57.13
N ASN A 221 15.01 1.82 58.07
CA ASN A 221 14.99 1.12 59.35
C ASN A 221 13.85 1.67 60.22
N THR A 222 12.70 1.04 60.19
CA THR A 222 11.60 1.37 61.07
C THR A 222 11.88 0.76 62.44
N GLN A 223 12.51 1.49 63.33
CA GLN A 223 12.11 1.66 64.75
C GLN A 223 13.12 2.44 65.57
N GLY A 224 12.65 3.49 66.17
CA GLY A 224 13.15 4.04 67.44
C GLY A 224 14.36 4.95 67.32
N ASN A 225 14.15 6.22 67.61
CA ASN A 225 15.11 7.22 68.11
C ASN A 225 16.59 6.92 67.82
N ALA A 226 17.02 6.96 66.62
CA ALA A 226 18.44 6.92 66.27
C ALA A 226 18.66 7.26 64.78
N THR A 227 19.60 8.15 64.61
CA THR A 227 20.47 8.26 63.44
C THR A 227 20.01 7.59 62.14
N GLN A 228 19.49 8.37 61.21
CA GLN A 228 19.14 7.85 59.89
C GLN A 228 20.36 7.22 59.21
N ILE A 229 20.28 5.94 58.91
CA ILE A 229 21.33 5.18 58.19
C ILE A 229 20.83 4.91 56.78
N TYR A 230 21.52 5.42 55.80
CA TYR A 230 21.23 5.18 54.38
C TYR A 230 22.29 4.27 53.78
N LYS A 231 21.89 3.33 52.92
CA LYS A 231 22.78 2.58 52.05
C LYS A 231 22.71 3.19 50.65
N ILE A 232 23.82 3.62 50.11
CA ILE A 232 23.92 4.21 48.79
C ILE A 232 24.93 3.41 47.96
N ILE A 233 24.69 3.31 46.67
CA ILE A 233 25.68 2.81 45.72
C ILE A 233 26.29 4.00 45.03
N HIS A 234 27.60 4.18 45.18
CA HIS A 234 28.36 5.20 44.49
C HIS A 234 29.56 4.56 43.75
N ASN A 235 29.65 4.79 42.45
CA ASN A 235 30.65 4.16 41.55
C ASN A 235 30.73 2.64 41.69
N GLY A 236 29.58 1.93 41.82
CA GLY A 236 29.55 0.49 41.97
C GLY A 236 29.91 -0.05 43.34
N GLN A 237 30.20 0.81 44.33
CA GLN A 237 30.50 0.43 45.70
C GLN A 237 29.31 0.75 46.61
N LEU A 238 28.97 -0.23 47.47
CA LEU A 238 27.97 -0.02 48.50
C LEU A 238 28.58 0.80 49.67
N LEU A 239 27.97 1.93 49.92
CA LEU A 239 28.36 2.87 51.00
C LEU A 239 27.21 2.99 51.99
N ILE A 240 27.57 3.26 53.25
CA ILE A 240 26.63 3.49 54.34
C ILE A 240 26.76 4.97 54.76
N LEU A 241 25.68 5.75 54.59
CA LEU A 241 25.60 7.11 55.05
C LEU A 241 24.96 7.11 56.44
N ARG A 242 25.66 7.68 57.44
CA ARG A 242 25.21 7.78 58.82
C ARG A 242 25.70 9.09 59.40
N ASP A 243 24.81 9.85 60.02
CA ASP A 243 25.14 11.13 60.65
C ASP A 243 25.89 12.12 59.73
N GLY A 244 25.53 12.13 58.44
CA GLY A 244 26.18 12.99 57.46
C GLY A 244 27.58 12.52 57.02
N LYS A 245 28.01 11.34 57.47
CA LYS A 245 29.28 10.70 57.10
C LYS A 245 29.04 9.44 56.28
N THR A 246 29.95 9.15 55.37
CA THR A 246 29.90 7.99 54.48
C THR A 246 30.92 6.92 54.91
N TYR A 247 30.45 5.69 55.03
CA TYR A 247 31.25 4.52 55.42
C TYR A 247 31.21 3.46 54.36
N ASN A 248 32.30 2.69 54.22
CA ASN A 248 32.28 1.47 53.40
C ASN A 248 31.56 0.32 54.14
N VAL A 249 31.41 -0.85 53.48
CA VAL A 249 30.76 -2.03 54.05
C VAL A 249 31.47 -2.61 55.28
N MET A 250 32.75 -2.24 55.48
CA MET A 250 33.54 -2.63 56.66
C MET A 250 33.44 -1.61 57.82
N GLY A 251 32.63 -0.55 57.66
CA GLY A 251 32.45 0.46 58.68
C GLY A 251 33.57 1.53 58.72
N VAL A 252 34.40 1.61 57.72
CA VAL A 252 35.46 2.62 57.62
C VAL A 252 34.90 3.86 56.93
N GLU A 253 35.08 5.03 57.51
CA GLU A 253 34.70 6.32 56.96
C GLU A 253 35.44 6.59 55.65
N VAL A 254 34.72 6.79 54.55
CA VAL A 254 35.25 7.07 53.24
C VAL A 254 34.96 8.52 52.88
N GLY A 255 35.97 9.29 53.00
CA GLY A 255 36.24 10.63 52.50
C GLY A 255 35.14 11.67 52.32
N LYS A 256 35.58 12.90 52.42
CA LYS A 256 34.87 14.10 51.98
C LYS A 256 34.75 14.20 50.49
#